data_51fea22bac031467752f59983c5f4864
#
_entry.id   51fea22bac031467752f59983c5f4864
#
_cell.length_a   1.000
_cell.length_b   1.000
_cell.length_c   1.000
_cell.angle_alpha   90.00
_cell.angle_beta   90.00
_cell.angle_gamma   90.00
#
_symmetry.space_group_name_H-M   'P 1'
#
loop_
_entity.id
_entity.type
_entity.pdbx_description
1 polymer ?
#
loop_
_entity_poly.entity_id
_entity_poly.type
_entity_poly.pdbx_seq_one_letter_code
_entity_poly.pdbx_strand_id
1 'polypeptide(L)'
;IGLVDLEKILTTELEHLKYPGKNWVPKKEGITDIVIVGGGMCGMVVWHSLVSGGIQNVRILDKSTKGNEGPWVNYARMETLRSPKDLTGPAFGHGALTFQSWYRAQYGKDNWNSLDKILRPMWMDYLKWYRSVLKIPIENGLSLNQVKPVEGNILKLKISGNNGNNNEAIFCRKLIFATGRDGIGCPNIPNFVDSFPKKFWAHSSDDIDFNTLAKKNVAVIGVGASAVDNAAEALEHGAAEVRHIIRRKKMPRINKMMGIGSFGFTTGFPNLPDEWRWRFMQYSFSTQTPPPRGSTLRVSK
;
A
#
# COMPACT_ATOMS: atom_id res chain seq x y z
N ILE A 1 -28.10 -3.59 8.07
CA ILE A 1 -27.21 -4.76 8.16
C ILE A 1 -25.99 -4.31 8.91
N GLY A 2 -25.72 -4.93 10.06
CA GLY A 2 -24.53 -4.66 10.88
C GLY A 2 -23.33 -5.46 10.36
N LEU A 3 -22.15 -5.23 10.99
CA LEU A 3 -20.90 -5.90 10.61
C LEU A 3 -21.00 -7.43 10.79
N VAL A 4 -21.65 -7.89 11.85
CA VAL A 4 -21.88 -9.32 12.11
C VAL A 4 -22.70 -9.98 10.98
N ASP A 5 -23.70 -9.28 10.47
CA ASP A 5 -24.52 -9.82 9.37
C ASP A 5 -23.75 -9.83 8.07
N LEU A 6 -22.92 -8.81 7.80
CA LEU A 6 -22.02 -8.79 6.66
C LEU A 6 -21.05 -9.97 6.67
N GLU A 7 -20.49 -10.29 7.84
CA GLU A 7 -19.56 -11.42 8.02
C GLU A 7 -20.26 -12.78 7.81
N LYS A 8 -21.54 -12.93 8.20
CA LYS A 8 -22.35 -14.11 7.88
C LYS A 8 -22.58 -14.26 6.37
N ILE A 9 -22.93 -13.15 5.70
CA ILE A 9 -23.10 -13.15 4.23
C ILE A 9 -21.79 -13.58 3.57
N LEU A 10 -20.66 -12.99 3.97
CA LEU A 10 -19.35 -13.36 3.45
C LEU A 10 -19.03 -14.85 3.67
N THR A 11 -19.31 -15.37 4.87
CA THR A 11 -19.09 -16.79 5.17
C THR A 11 -19.86 -17.68 4.20
N THR A 12 -21.14 -17.38 3.95
CA THR A 12 -21.96 -18.10 3.01
C THR A 12 -21.43 -17.99 1.57
N GLU A 13 -21.02 -16.79 1.12
CA GLU A 13 -20.40 -16.60 -0.20
C GLU A 13 -19.14 -17.48 -0.34
N LEU A 14 -18.24 -17.47 0.66
CA LEU A 14 -17.01 -18.26 0.65
C LEU A 14 -17.29 -19.78 0.64
N GLU A 15 -18.30 -20.25 1.39
CA GLU A 15 -18.74 -21.65 1.36
C GLU A 15 -19.23 -22.07 -0.03
N HIS A 16 -20.07 -21.25 -0.66
CA HIS A 16 -20.59 -21.51 -2.01
C HIS A 16 -19.47 -21.56 -3.05
N LEU A 17 -18.43 -20.75 -2.88
CA LEU A 17 -17.26 -20.73 -3.75
C LEU A 17 -16.20 -21.78 -3.38
N LYS A 18 -16.50 -22.65 -2.39
CA LYS A 18 -15.58 -23.69 -1.94
C LYS A 18 -14.21 -23.15 -1.46
N TYR A 19 -14.27 -21.99 -0.79
CA TYR A 19 -13.08 -21.42 -0.19
C TYR A 19 -12.78 -22.07 1.18
N PRO A 20 -11.51 -22.36 1.52
CA PRO A 20 -10.34 -22.32 0.63
C PRO A 20 -10.38 -23.41 -0.44
N GLY A 21 -9.81 -23.13 -1.62
CA GLY A 21 -9.75 -24.11 -2.71
C GLY A 21 -9.01 -25.37 -2.29
N LYS A 22 -9.41 -26.53 -2.81
CA LYS A 22 -8.75 -27.80 -2.53
C LYS A 22 -7.28 -27.75 -2.98
N ASN A 23 -6.35 -28.07 -2.07
CA ASN A 23 -4.92 -28.07 -2.40
C ASN A 23 -4.61 -29.11 -3.49
N TRP A 24 -3.98 -28.65 -4.57
CA TRP A 24 -3.55 -29.49 -5.69
C TRP A 24 -2.04 -29.52 -5.86
N VAL A 25 -1.28 -28.71 -5.10
CA VAL A 25 0.17 -28.66 -5.18
C VAL A 25 0.76 -29.81 -4.37
N PRO A 26 1.59 -30.69 -4.98
CA PRO A 26 2.26 -31.76 -4.25
C PRO A 26 3.16 -31.22 -3.15
N LYS A 27 2.96 -31.70 -1.93
CA LYS A 27 3.76 -31.30 -0.77
C LYS A 27 5.22 -31.77 -0.96
N LYS A 28 6.15 -30.88 -0.63
CA LYS A 28 7.59 -31.19 -0.53
C LYS A 28 8.04 -30.79 0.87
N GLU A 29 8.60 -31.75 1.58
CA GLU A 29 9.01 -31.55 2.99
C GLU A 29 10.05 -30.44 3.10
N GLY A 30 9.91 -29.57 4.10
CA GLY A 30 10.80 -28.43 4.33
C GLY A 30 10.70 -27.31 3.29
N ILE A 31 9.81 -27.42 2.29
CA ILE A 31 9.67 -26.43 1.21
C ILE A 31 8.30 -25.75 1.29
N THR A 32 8.28 -24.44 1.41
CA THR A 32 7.10 -23.61 1.23
C THR A 32 6.81 -23.44 -0.27
N ASP A 33 5.55 -23.55 -0.69
CA ASP A 33 5.25 -23.40 -2.12
C ASP A 33 5.46 -21.97 -2.56
N ILE A 34 4.90 -21.01 -1.80
CA ILE A 34 5.03 -19.59 -2.12
C ILE A 34 5.30 -18.78 -0.84
N VAL A 35 6.31 -17.92 -0.91
CA VAL A 35 6.51 -16.87 0.11
C VAL A 35 6.15 -15.52 -0.49
N ILE A 36 5.32 -14.77 0.21
CA ILE A 36 4.94 -13.40 -0.13
C ILE A 36 5.67 -12.47 0.85
N VAL A 37 6.39 -11.48 0.33
CA VAL A 37 7.05 -10.45 1.14
C VAL A 37 6.28 -9.14 1.02
N GLY A 38 5.73 -8.69 2.16
CA GLY A 38 4.83 -7.57 2.28
C GLY A 38 3.39 -8.02 2.57
N GLY A 39 2.93 -7.80 3.81
CA GLY A 39 1.58 -8.13 4.30
C GLY A 39 0.57 -7.01 4.14
N GLY A 40 0.87 -5.96 3.34
CA GLY A 40 -0.07 -4.90 3.02
C GLY A 40 -1.20 -5.37 2.09
N MET A 41 -2.02 -4.44 1.63
CA MET A 41 -3.18 -4.72 0.77
C MET A 41 -2.86 -5.70 -0.38
N CYS A 42 -1.78 -5.45 -1.13
CA CYS A 42 -1.42 -6.31 -2.27
C CYS A 42 -1.05 -7.73 -1.84
N GLY A 43 -0.27 -7.87 -0.77
CA GLY A 43 0.11 -9.20 -0.24
C GLY A 43 -1.09 -10.00 0.23
N MET A 44 -2.04 -9.35 0.91
CA MET A 44 -3.29 -9.98 1.34
C MET A 44 -4.14 -10.47 0.17
N VAL A 45 -4.27 -9.66 -0.89
CA VAL A 45 -5.02 -10.05 -2.11
C VAL A 45 -4.35 -11.21 -2.83
N VAL A 46 -3.02 -11.18 -2.94
CA VAL A 46 -2.25 -12.28 -3.56
C VAL A 46 -2.45 -13.56 -2.77
N TRP A 47 -2.37 -13.51 -1.44
CA TRP A 47 -2.63 -14.68 -0.59
C TRP A 47 -4.04 -15.22 -0.80
N HIS A 48 -5.05 -14.34 -0.75
CA HIS A 48 -6.45 -14.73 -0.97
C HIS A 48 -6.63 -15.41 -2.35
N SER A 49 -6.05 -14.83 -3.39
CA SER A 49 -6.09 -15.41 -4.75
C SER A 49 -5.46 -16.81 -4.81
N LEU A 50 -4.29 -16.98 -4.20
CA LEU A 50 -3.59 -18.28 -4.19
C LEU A 50 -4.38 -19.35 -3.44
N VAL A 51 -4.90 -19.00 -2.26
CA VAL A 51 -5.67 -19.93 -1.42
C VAL A 51 -7.02 -20.26 -2.08
N SER A 52 -7.69 -19.30 -2.71
CA SER A 52 -8.88 -19.55 -3.53
C SER A 52 -8.59 -20.49 -4.69
N GLY A 53 -7.42 -20.37 -5.32
CA GLY A 53 -6.94 -21.25 -6.39
C GLY A 53 -6.39 -22.61 -5.91
N GLY A 54 -6.45 -22.92 -4.62
CA GLY A 54 -6.01 -24.21 -4.07
C GLY A 54 -4.49 -24.33 -3.85
N ILE A 55 -3.78 -23.21 -3.70
CA ILE A 55 -2.38 -23.17 -3.26
C ILE A 55 -2.36 -22.75 -1.80
N GLN A 56 -2.20 -23.70 -0.88
CA GLN A 56 -2.41 -23.44 0.55
C GLN A 56 -1.12 -23.30 1.36
N ASN A 57 0.00 -23.88 0.90
CA ASN A 57 1.29 -23.77 1.60
C ASN A 57 1.96 -22.43 1.23
N VAL A 58 1.37 -21.33 1.74
CA VAL A 58 1.78 -19.95 1.48
C VAL A 58 2.12 -19.25 2.79
N ARG A 59 3.29 -18.64 2.87
CA ARG A 59 3.70 -17.76 3.99
C ARG A 59 3.68 -16.31 3.54
N ILE A 60 3.26 -15.40 4.42
CA ILE A 60 3.33 -13.95 4.20
C ILE A 60 4.21 -13.35 5.29
N LEU A 61 5.28 -12.67 4.89
CA LEU A 61 6.20 -12.00 5.80
C LEU A 61 6.03 -10.50 5.70
N ASP A 62 6.00 -9.80 6.82
CA ASP A 62 6.02 -8.33 6.86
C ASP A 62 6.95 -7.82 7.95
N LYS A 63 7.75 -6.80 7.63
CA LYS A 63 8.67 -6.16 8.59
C LYS A 63 7.96 -5.35 9.68
N SER A 64 6.74 -4.90 9.40
CA SER A 64 5.97 -4.06 10.32
C SER A 64 5.35 -4.89 11.44
N THR A 65 5.03 -4.24 12.54
CA THR A 65 4.19 -4.82 13.59
C THR A 65 2.75 -4.98 13.08
N LYS A 66 2.01 -5.91 13.68
CA LYS A 66 0.62 -6.20 13.31
C LYS A 66 -0.26 -4.94 13.36
N GLY A 67 -0.96 -4.68 12.28
CA GLY A 67 -1.84 -3.53 12.13
C GLY A 67 -1.13 -2.27 11.60
N ASN A 68 0.18 -2.37 11.27
CA ASN A 68 0.98 -1.29 10.70
C ASN A 68 1.55 -1.66 9.32
N GLU A 69 0.98 -2.67 8.66
CA GLU A 69 1.39 -3.10 7.33
C GLU A 69 1.04 -2.04 6.28
N GLY A 70 1.99 -1.74 5.41
CA GLY A 70 1.84 -0.73 4.36
C GLY A 70 1.98 0.71 4.87
N PRO A 71 1.62 1.71 4.04
CA PRO A 71 1.93 3.12 4.32
C PRO A 71 0.88 3.85 5.18
N TRP A 72 -0.30 3.26 5.37
CA TRP A 72 -1.53 3.98 5.75
C TRP A 72 -1.49 4.65 7.13
N VAL A 73 -0.82 4.04 8.10
CA VAL A 73 -0.67 4.55 9.47
C VAL A 73 0.78 4.92 9.82
N ASN A 74 1.70 4.79 8.85
CA ASN A 74 3.12 5.08 8.99
C ASN A 74 3.46 6.44 8.35
N TYR A 75 4.00 6.41 7.11
CA TYR A 75 4.55 7.58 6.44
C TYR A 75 3.60 8.27 5.44
N ALA A 76 2.41 7.72 5.16
CA ALA A 76 1.43 8.43 4.35
C ALA A 76 0.82 9.61 5.12
N ARG A 77 0.86 10.80 4.52
CA ARG A 77 0.42 12.07 5.15
C ARG A 77 -0.88 12.62 4.55
N MET A 78 -1.46 11.95 3.54
CA MET A 78 -2.76 12.37 3.03
C MET A 78 -3.85 12.14 4.07
N GLU A 79 -4.76 13.08 4.21
CA GLU A 79 -5.94 12.95 5.06
C GLU A 79 -6.90 11.89 4.50
N THR A 80 -7.15 11.95 3.18
CA THR A 80 -8.05 11.05 2.47
C THR A 80 -7.35 10.32 1.33
N LEU A 81 -7.89 9.16 0.95
CA LEU A 81 -7.44 8.45 -0.24
C LEU A 81 -7.69 9.29 -1.49
N ARG A 82 -6.80 9.16 -2.47
CA ARG A 82 -6.91 9.87 -3.75
C ARG A 82 -7.82 9.15 -4.73
N SER A 83 -7.96 7.85 -4.56
CA SER A 83 -8.83 7.00 -5.37
C SER A 83 -10.31 7.35 -5.14
N PRO A 84 -11.17 7.19 -6.16
CA PRO A 84 -12.61 7.24 -5.96
C PRO A 84 -13.06 6.21 -4.94
N LYS A 85 -14.07 6.54 -4.12
CA LYS A 85 -14.61 5.62 -3.09
C LYS A 85 -15.30 4.40 -3.70
N ASP A 86 -15.75 4.52 -4.94
CA ASP A 86 -16.53 3.48 -5.64
C ASP A 86 -15.66 2.37 -6.25
N LEU A 87 -14.32 2.47 -6.15
CA LEU A 87 -13.45 1.36 -6.50
C LEU A 87 -13.63 0.21 -5.52
N THR A 88 -13.77 -1.01 -6.06
CA THR A 88 -14.04 -2.21 -5.26
C THR A 88 -12.91 -2.56 -4.27
N GLY A 89 -11.69 -2.05 -4.51
CA GLY A 89 -10.52 -2.33 -3.66
C GLY A 89 -10.08 -3.80 -3.75
N PRO A 90 -9.57 -4.36 -2.65
CA PRO A 90 -9.03 -5.73 -2.60
C PRO A 90 -10.11 -6.82 -2.52
N ALA A 91 -11.34 -6.56 -2.96
CA ALA A 91 -12.49 -7.43 -2.75
C ALA A 91 -12.43 -8.76 -3.52
N PHE A 92 -11.56 -8.88 -4.53
CA PHE A 92 -11.36 -10.10 -5.33
C PHE A 92 -12.68 -10.71 -5.89
N GLY A 93 -13.61 -9.82 -6.29
CA GLY A 93 -14.92 -10.24 -6.83
C GLY A 93 -16.02 -10.48 -5.79
N HIS A 94 -15.71 -10.52 -4.49
CA HIS A 94 -16.69 -10.70 -3.43
C HIS A 94 -17.36 -9.37 -3.07
N GLY A 95 -18.67 -9.26 -3.27
CA GLY A 95 -19.41 -8.05 -2.92
C GLY A 95 -19.33 -7.73 -1.43
N ALA A 96 -19.40 -8.74 -0.57
CA ALA A 96 -19.29 -8.60 0.88
C ALA A 96 -17.91 -8.12 1.36
N LEU A 97 -16.83 -8.33 0.60
CA LEU A 97 -15.48 -7.86 0.94
C LEU A 97 -15.17 -6.42 0.49
N THR A 98 -16.07 -5.74 -0.22
CA THR A 98 -15.81 -4.37 -0.67
C THR A 98 -15.74 -3.39 0.50
N PHE A 99 -14.95 -2.33 0.35
CA PHE A 99 -14.95 -1.22 1.33
C PHE A 99 -16.35 -0.64 1.50
N GLN A 100 -17.12 -0.51 0.43
CA GLN A 100 -18.49 -0.03 0.48
C GLN A 100 -19.37 -0.88 1.40
N SER A 101 -19.31 -2.20 1.30
CA SER A 101 -20.09 -3.11 2.13
C SER A 101 -19.69 -3.01 3.59
N TRP A 102 -18.39 -3.00 3.87
CA TRP A 102 -17.84 -2.81 5.22
C TRP A 102 -18.23 -1.46 5.82
N TYR A 103 -18.14 -0.38 5.06
CA TYR A 103 -18.52 0.95 5.52
C TYR A 103 -20.02 1.02 5.83
N ARG A 104 -20.85 0.55 4.88
CA ARG A 104 -22.32 0.58 5.05
C ARG A 104 -22.81 -0.26 6.21
N ALA A 105 -22.14 -1.37 6.49
CA ALA A 105 -22.45 -2.21 7.64
C ALA A 105 -22.23 -1.51 8.98
N GLN A 106 -21.31 -0.57 9.05
CA GLN A 106 -21.01 0.17 10.27
C GLN A 106 -21.70 1.52 10.38
N TYR A 107 -21.77 2.24 9.26
CA TYR A 107 -22.20 3.65 9.25
C TYR A 107 -23.50 3.88 8.49
N GLY A 108 -24.03 2.89 7.79
CA GLY A 108 -25.28 2.98 7.03
C GLY A 108 -25.13 3.55 5.62
N LYS A 109 -26.24 3.45 4.84
CA LYS A 109 -26.30 3.83 3.44
C LYS A 109 -26.19 5.34 3.23
N ASP A 110 -26.82 6.12 4.09
CA ASP A 110 -26.85 7.58 3.92
C ASP A 110 -25.49 8.22 4.18
N ASN A 111 -24.75 7.71 5.16
CA ASN A 111 -23.38 8.10 5.41
C ASN A 111 -22.44 7.69 4.25
N TRP A 112 -22.69 6.54 3.61
CA TRP A 112 -21.97 6.19 2.38
C TRP A 112 -22.23 7.19 1.25
N ASN A 113 -23.49 7.57 1.05
CA ASN A 113 -23.86 8.47 -0.02
C ASN A 113 -23.22 9.87 0.17
N SER A 114 -23.14 10.35 1.42
CA SER A 114 -22.55 11.65 1.76
C SER A 114 -21.02 11.64 1.83
N LEU A 115 -20.38 10.46 1.91
CA LEU A 115 -18.93 10.34 1.93
C LEU A 115 -18.32 10.80 0.59
N ASP A 116 -17.47 11.82 0.59
CA ASP A 116 -16.74 12.23 -0.62
C ASP A 116 -15.51 11.34 -0.86
N LYS A 117 -14.63 11.24 0.13
CA LYS A 117 -13.38 10.50 0.07
C LYS A 117 -13.19 9.61 1.31
N ILE A 118 -12.55 8.47 1.13
CA ILE A 118 -12.22 7.56 2.22
C ILE A 118 -11.11 8.17 3.06
N LEU A 119 -11.31 8.30 4.37
CA LEU A 119 -10.27 8.70 5.31
C LEU A 119 -9.16 7.64 5.37
N ARG A 120 -7.92 8.07 5.37
CA ARG A 120 -6.75 7.18 5.39
C ARG A 120 -6.75 6.20 6.60
N PRO A 121 -7.01 6.63 7.84
CA PRO A 121 -7.12 5.71 8.97
C PRO A 121 -8.24 4.68 8.80
N MET A 122 -9.40 5.10 8.33
CA MET A 122 -10.55 4.24 8.07
C MET A 122 -10.24 3.17 7.03
N TRP A 123 -9.44 3.49 6.01
CA TRP A 123 -8.94 2.49 5.08
C TRP A 123 -8.09 1.42 5.75
N MET A 124 -7.24 1.81 6.70
CA MET A 124 -6.46 0.83 7.47
C MET A 124 -7.34 -0.04 8.37
N ASP A 125 -8.39 0.52 8.98
CA ASP A 125 -9.35 -0.27 9.79
C ASP A 125 -10.10 -1.29 8.93
N TYR A 126 -10.48 -0.91 7.71
CA TYR A 126 -11.02 -1.85 6.73
C TYR A 126 -10.01 -2.96 6.38
N LEU A 127 -8.74 -2.66 6.16
CA LEU A 127 -7.72 -3.67 5.87
C LEU A 127 -7.47 -4.61 7.05
N LYS A 128 -7.54 -4.11 8.30
CA LYS A 128 -7.47 -4.95 9.50
C LYS A 128 -8.67 -5.91 9.58
N TRP A 129 -9.87 -5.41 9.30
CA TRP A 129 -11.07 -6.25 9.19
C TRP A 129 -10.93 -7.29 8.07
N TYR A 130 -10.51 -6.89 6.88
CA TYR A 130 -10.27 -7.78 5.73
C TYR A 130 -9.33 -8.93 6.10
N ARG A 131 -8.19 -8.61 6.75
CA ARG A 131 -7.27 -9.62 7.27
C ARG A 131 -7.94 -10.58 8.25
N SER A 132 -8.76 -10.05 9.15
CA SER A 132 -9.43 -10.82 10.21
C SER A 132 -10.45 -11.80 9.65
N VAL A 133 -11.36 -11.33 8.79
CA VAL A 133 -12.45 -12.18 8.26
C VAL A 133 -11.96 -13.28 7.34
N LEU A 134 -10.89 -13.05 6.61
CA LEU A 134 -10.24 -14.06 5.76
C LEU A 134 -9.18 -14.88 6.52
N LYS A 135 -8.93 -14.57 7.79
CA LYS A 135 -7.93 -15.25 8.64
C LYS A 135 -6.53 -15.30 8.02
N ILE A 136 -6.10 -14.19 7.38
CA ILE A 136 -4.82 -14.15 6.66
C ILE A 136 -3.65 -14.20 7.63
N PRO A 137 -2.75 -15.21 7.54
CA PRO A 137 -1.71 -15.48 8.51
C PRO A 137 -0.43 -14.66 8.20
N ILE A 138 -0.45 -13.34 8.43
CA ILE A 138 0.74 -12.51 8.22
C ILE A 138 1.68 -12.66 9.41
N GLU A 139 2.91 -13.07 9.11
CA GLU A 139 4.02 -13.17 10.05
C GLU A 139 4.71 -11.79 10.13
N ASN A 140 4.41 -11.06 11.20
CA ASN A 140 4.90 -9.71 11.40
C ASN A 140 6.27 -9.65 12.06
N GLY A 141 7.01 -8.56 11.87
CA GLY A 141 8.32 -8.34 12.44
C GLY A 141 9.44 -9.13 11.75
N LEU A 142 9.21 -9.58 10.51
CA LEU A 142 10.16 -10.37 9.73
C LEU A 142 10.61 -9.62 8.47
N SER A 143 11.93 -9.46 8.31
CA SER A 143 12.56 -8.81 7.16
C SER A 143 13.27 -9.83 6.28
N LEU A 144 13.05 -9.76 4.97
CA LEU A 144 13.81 -10.51 3.98
C LEU A 144 15.12 -9.78 3.69
N ASN A 145 16.26 -10.44 3.96
CA ASN A 145 17.58 -9.85 3.78
C ASN A 145 18.28 -10.34 2.51
N GLN A 146 18.06 -11.59 2.11
CA GLN A 146 18.73 -12.19 0.97
C GLN A 146 17.90 -13.28 0.32
N VAL A 147 18.01 -13.39 -0.99
CA VAL A 147 17.46 -14.47 -1.81
C VAL A 147 18.61 -15.14 -2.56
N LYS A 148 18.71 -16.47 -2.46
CA LYS A 148 19.68 -17.26 -3.22
C LYS A 148 18.98 -18.41 -3.93
N PRO A 149 19.14 -18.57 -5.24
CA PRO A 149 18.77 -19.81 -5.92
C PRO A 149 19.62 -20.96 -5.40
N VAL A 150 18.99 -22.12 -5.24
CA VAL A 150 19.66 -23.38 -4.90
C VAL A 150 19.19 -24.49 -5.85
N GLU A 151 19.81 -25.67 -5.77
CA GLU A 151 19.44 -26.79 -6.63
C GLU A 151 17.95 -27.12 -6.58
N GLY A 152 17.44 -27.74 -7.65
CA GLY A 152 16.05 -28.17 -7.75
C GLY A 152 15.05 -27.03 -7.96
N ASN A 153 15.49 -25.89 -8.50
CA ASN A 153 14.63 -24.73 -8.78
C ASN A 153 13.97 -24.15 -7.53
N ILE A 154 14.69 -24.17 -6.40
CA ILE A 154 14.28 -23.70 -5.08
C ILE A 154 15.00 -22.39 -4.77
N LEU A 155 14.34 -21.52 -4.01
CA LEU A 155 14.92 -20.30 -3.47
C LEU A 155 15.18 -20.49 -1.97
N LYS A 156 16.38 -20.15 -1.51
CA LYS A 156 16.72 -20.01 -0.10
C LYS A 156 16.60 -18.54 0.29
N LEU A 157 15.72 -18.25 1.22
CA LEU A 157 15.47 -16.90 1.76
C LEU A 157 16.14 -16.80 3.13
N LYS A 158 16.95 -15.77 3.32
CA LYS A 158 17.49 -15.41 4.64
C LYS A 158 16.61 -14.31 5.22
N ILE A 159 15.97 -14.57 6.34
CA ILE A 159 15.11 -13.63 7.06
C ILE A 159 15.68 -13.32 8.44
N SER A 160 15.33 -12.14 8.97
CA SER A 160 15.65 -11.74 10.33
C SER A 160 14.41 -11.16 11.01
N GLY A 161 14.29 -11.42 12.32
CA GLY A 161 13.32 -10.73 13.16
C GLY A 161 13.78 -9.30 13.50
N ASN A 162 12.85 -8.41 13.80
CA ASN A 162 13.14 -7.02 14.16
C ASN A 162 14.04 -6.88 15.40
N ASN A 163 14.07 -7.89 16.27
CA ASN A 163 14.89 -7.93 17.47
C ASN A 163 16.28 -8.56 17.26
N GLY A 164 16.67 -8.82 16.01
CA GLY A 164 17.96 -9.45 15.68
C GLY A 164 18.09 -10.93 16.06
N ASN A 165 17.12 -11.50 16.75
CA ASN A 165 17.22 -12.82 17.39
C ASN A 165 16.72 -14.01 16.57
N ASN A 166 16.02 -13.78 15.46
CA ASN A 166 15.51 -14.84 14.61
C ASN A 166 16.12 -14.77 13.20
N ASN A 167 17.30 -15.36 13.04
CA ASN A 167 17.85 -15.61 11.71
C ASN A 167 17.36 -16.99 11.25
N GLU A 168 16.34 -17.03 10.41
CA GLU A 168 15.78 -18.25 9.85
C GLU A 168 16.09 -18.32 8.35
N ALA A 169 16.26 -19.53 7.84
CA ALA A 169 16.31 -19.80 6.41
C ALA A 169 15.02 -20.49 5.97
N ILE A 170 14.28 -19.87 5.06
CA ILE A 170 13.10 -20.44 4.44
C ILE A 170 13.48 -20.94 3.05
N PHE A 171 13.05 -22.16 2.71
CA PHE A 171 13.15 -22.66 1.35
C PHE A 171 11.78 -22.61 0.68
N CYS A 172 11.70 -22.04 -0.52
CA CYS A 172 10.44 -21.95 -1.25
C CYS A 172 10.60 -22.17 -2.75
N ARG A 173 9.49 -22.58 -3.39
CA ARG A 173 9.44 -22.76 -4.85
C ARG A 173 9.32 -21.43 -5.58
N LYS A 174 8.54 -20.49 -5.02
CA LYS A 174 8.29 -19.17 -5.62
C LYS A 174 8.31 -18.09 -4.54
N LEU A 175 8.77 -16.92 -4.96
CA LEU A 175 8.80 -15.71 -4.14
C LEU A 175 8.01 -14.61 -4.85
N ILE A 176 7.13 -13.94 -4.11
CA ILE A 176 6.34 -12.81 -4.60
C ILE A 176 6.69 -11.58 -3.78
N PHE A 177 7.15 -10.53 -4.45
CA PHE A 177 7.38 -9.24 -3.82
C PHE A 177 6.11 -8.40 -3.87
N ALA A 178 5.46 -8.20 -2.72
CA ALA A 178 4.34 -7.29 -2.49
C ALA A 178 4.76 -6.10 -1.62
N THR A 179 6.03 -5.69 -1.76
CA THR A 179 6.76 -4.75 -0.90
C THR A 179 6.37 -3.28 -1.10
N GLY A 180 5.38 -3.03 -1.95
CA GLY A 180 4.91 -1.66 -2.22
C GLY A 180 5.93 -0.82 -2.97
N ARG A 181 5.74 0.49 -2.96
CA ARG A 181 6.62 1.42 -3.68
C ARG A 181 8.05 1.46 -3.14
N ASP A 182 8.19 1.33 -1.83
CA ASP A 182 9.49 1.42 -1.16
C ASP A 182 10.35 0.16 -1.40
N GLY A 183 9.72 -0.94 -1.76
CA GLY A 183 10.41 -2.19 -2.06
C GLY A 183 11.05 -2.27 -3.45
N ILE A 184 10.80 -1.28 -4.32
CA ILE A 184 11.38 -1.23 -5.68
C ILE A 184 12.63 -0.35 -5.76
N GLY A 185 13.13 0.14 -4.65
CA GLY A 185 14.30 1.01 -4.61
C GLY A 185 14.46 1.68 -3.26
N CYS A 186 15.24 2.74 -3.24
CA CYS A 186 15.42 3.62 -2.09
C CYS A 186 14.88 5.03 -2.39
N PRO A 187 14.68 5.87 -1.35
CA PRO A 187 14.38 7.27 -1.54
C PRO A 187 15.41 7.96 -2.44
N ASN A 188 14.94 8.70 -3.43
CA ASN A 188 15.82 9.51 -4.27
C ASN A 188 16.13 10.82 -3.54
N ILE A 189 17.24 10.84 -2.85
CA ILE A 189 17.73 12.01 -2.09
C ILE A 189 18.69 12.79 -2.97
N PRO A 190 18.46 14.09 -3.23
CA PRO A 190 19.38 14.91 -4.01
C PRO A 190 20.74 15.06 -3.34
N ASN A 191 21.84 14.96 -4.09
CA ASN A 191 23.20 14.99 -3.56
C ASN A 191 23.55 16.24 -2.74
N PHE A 192 22.92 17.39 -3.03
CA PHE A 192 23.19 18.62 -2.25
C PHE A 192 22.77 18.50 -0.77
N VAL A 193 21.90 17.55 -0.43
CA VAL A 193 21.45 17.31 0.94
C VAL A 193 22.57 16.75 1.80
N ASP A 194 23.56 16.07 1.21
CA ASP A 194 24.71 15.50 1.92
C ASP A 194 25.59 16.56 2.61
N SER A 195 25.50 17.82 2.17
CA SER A 195 26.16 18.96 2.80
C SER A 195 25.50 19.42 4.10
N PHE A 196 24.32 18.91 4.43
CA PHE A 196 23.57 19.28 5.64
C PHE A 196 23.56 18.13 6.66
N PRO A 197 23.77 18.41 7.96
CA PRO A 197 23.61 17.40 9.00
C PRO A 197 22.22 16.76 8.97
N LYS A 198 22.12 15.43 9.12
CA LYS A 198 20.86 14.66 9.03
C LYS A 198 19.74 15.22 9.91
N LYS A 199 20.05 15.82 11.04
CA LYS A 199 19.06 16.44 11.94
C LYS A 199 18.27 17.61 11.33
N PHE A 200 18.71 18.17 10.20
CA PHE A 200 18.06 19.31 9.54
C PHE A 200 17.22 18.90 8.33
N TRP A 201 17.20 17.64 7.96
CA TRP A 201 16.39 17.19 6.83
C TRP A 201 15.82 15.79 7.03
N ALA A 202 14.71 15.55 6.38
CA ALA A 202 14.07 14.23 6.31
C ALA A 202 13.49 14.00 4.91
N HIS A 203 13.42 12.73 4.49
CA HIS A 203 12.66 12.34 3.31
C HIS A 203 11.20 12.12 3.68
N SER A 204 10.27 12.33 2.76
CA SER A 204 8.83 12.16 3.00
C SER A 204 8.39 10.74 3.42
N SER A 205 9.25 9.74 3.27
CA SER A 205 9.04 8.38 3.77
C SER A 205 9.67 8.11 5.14
N ASP A 206 10.41 9.08 5.69
CA ASP A 206 10.98 8.93 7.02
C ASP A 206 9.88 9.07 8.09
N ASP A 207 10.15 8.52 9.27
CA ASP A 207 9.32 8.75 10.45
C ASP A 207 9.64 10.15 10.99
N ILE A 208 8.79 11.12 10.64
CA ILE A 208 8.98 12.54 10.97
C ILE A 208 8.10 12.89 12.15
N ASP A 209 8.70 13.31 13.26
CA ASP A 209 7.97 13.97 14.34
C ASP A 209 7.73 15.45 14.00
N PHE A 210 6.56 15.73 13.46
CA PHE A 210 6.16 17.08 13.05
C PHE A 210 6.03 18.05 14.21
N ASN A 211 5.84 17.60 15.46
CA ASN A 211 5.80 18.48 16.62
C ASN A 211 7.14 19.21 16.83
N THR A 212 8.24 18.59 16.40
CA THR A 212 9.57 19.20 16.46
C THR A 212 9.73 20.40 15.51
N LEU A 213 8.80 20.58 14.58
CA LEU A 213 8.80 21.67 13.59
C LEU A 213 8.00 22.88 14.06
N ALA A 214 7.35 22.83 15.23
CA ALA A 214 6.59 23.96 15.79
C ALA A 214 7.46 25.23 15.87
N LYS A 215 6.91 26.35 15.41
CA LYS A 215 7.57 27.68 15.36
C LYS A 215 8.83 27.74 14.46
N LYS A 216 9.08 26.73 13.63
CA LYS A 216 10.23 26.71 12.70
C LYS A 216 9.81 27.08 11.28
N ASN A 217 10.77 27.60 10.52
CA ASN A 217 10.65 27.77 9.09
C ASN A 217 11.05 26.46 8.39
N VAL A 218 10.17 25.90 7.60
CA VAL A 218 10.35 24.60 6.94
C VAL A 218 10.45 24.80 5.44
N ALA A 219 11.49 24.25 4.81
CA ALA A 219 11.60 24.18 3.35
C ALA A 219 11.16 22.78 2.87
N VAL A 220 10.19 22.72 1.96
CA VAL A 220 9.74 21.49 1.34
C VAL A 220 10.17 21.48 -0.13
N ILE A 221 11.04 20.52 -0.48
CA ILE A 221 11.56 20.40 -1.85
C ILE A 221 10.59 19.55 -2.67
N GLY A 222 9.96 20.17 -3.64
CA GLY A 222 8.99 19.54 -4.52
C GLY A 222 7.59 20.11 -4.40
N VAL A 223 6.71 19.67 -5.31
CA VAL A 223 5.32 20.12 -5.42
C VAL A 223 4.40 18.96 -5.83
N GLY A 224 4.90 17.76 -5.72
CA GLY A 224 4.07 16.57 -5.84
C GLY A 224 3.14 16.41 -4.63
N ALA A 225 2.21 15.48 -4.72
CA ALA A 225 1.23 15.25 -3.67
C ALA A 225 1.85 15.00 -2.29
N SER A 226 2.92 14.19 -2.21
CA SER A 226 3.61 13.95 -0.93
C SER A 226 4.26 15.20 -0.36
N ALA A 227 4.83 16.06 -1.21
CA ALA A 227 5.43 17.32 -0.75
C ALA A 227 4.38 18.24 -0.14
N VAL A 228 3.21 18.38 -0.79
CA VAL A 228 2.12 19.21 -0.29
C VAL A 228 1.50 18.63 0.98
N ASP A 229 1.35 17.30 1.07
CA ASP A 229 0.86 16.65 2.29
C ASP A 229 1.83 16.85 3.48
N ASN A 230 3.15 16.74 3.27
CA ASN A 230 4.12 17.02 4.34
C ASN A 230 4.17 18.50 4.72
N ALA A 231 3.96 19.42 3.77
CA ALA A 231 3.84 20.84 4.05
C ALA A 231 2.61 21.13 4.93
N ALA A 232 1.48 20.49 4.62
CA ALA A 232 0.26 20.59 5.41
C ALA A 232 0.47 20.09 6.85
N GLU A 233 1.03 18.88 7.00
CA GLU A 233 1.35 18.34 8.32
C GLU A 233 2.26 19.27 9.13
N ALA A 234 3.29 19.87 8.51
CA ALA A 234 4.16 20.81 9.18
C ALA A 234 3.40 22.06 9.68
N LEU A 235 2.52 22.64 8.85
CA LEU A 235 1.69 23.79 9.24
C LEU A 235 0.70 23.42 10.36
N GLU A 236 0.02 22.30 10.24
CA GLU A 236 -0.96 21.80 11.22
C GLU A 236 -0.32 21.50 12.57
N HIS A 237 0.98 21.17 12.61
CA HIS A 237 1.76 21.00 13.83
C HIS A 237 2.49 22.29 14.27
N GLY A 238 2.11 23.44 13.74
CA GLY A 238 2.54 24.75 14.22
C GLY A 238 3.86 25.25 13.66
N ALA A 239 4.32 24.79 12.51
CA ALA A 239 5.43 25.44 11.80
C ALA A 239 5.09 26.91 11.54
N ALA A 240 6.07 27.81 11.73
CA ALA A 240 5.86 29.26 11.54
C ALA A 240 5.66 29.61 10.06
N GLU A 241 6.36 28.92 9.19
CA GLU A 241 6.28 29.11 7.75
C GLU A 241 6.66 27.82 7.02
N VAL A 242 6.03 27.54 5.89
CA VAL A 242 6.45 26.48 4.97
C VAL A 242 6.68 27.05 3.58
N ARG A 243 7.87 26.85 3.03
CA ARG A 243 8.25 27.27 1.68
C ARG A 243 8.42 26.06 0.77
N HIS A 244 7.65 26.01 -0.34
CA HIS A 244 7.88 25.04 -1.40
C HIS A 244 8.99 25.50 -2.35
N ILE A 245 10.03 24.68 -2.50
CA ILE A 245 11.11 24.90 -3.46
C ILE A 245 10.86 23.99 -4.66
N ILE A 246 10.58 24.60 -5.81
CA ILE A 246 10.20 23.87 -7.03
C ILE A 246 11.10 24.25 -8.20
N ARG A 247 11.50 23.26 -9.00
CA ARG A 247 12.30 23.51 -10.22
C ARG A 247 11.46 24.06 -11.38
N ARG A 248 10.14 23.96 -11.29
CA ARG A 248 9.21 24.36 -12.34
C ARG A 248 8.75 25.79 -12.15
N LYS A 249 8.45 26.44 -13.26
CA LYS A 249 7.89 27.81 -13.22
C LYS A 249 6.49 27.89 -12.57
N LYS A 250 5.70 26.79 -12.65
CA LYS A 250 4.32 26.74 -12.12
C LYS A 250 4.00 25.38 -11.55
N MET A 251 3.16 25.35 -10.53
CA MET A 251 2.56 24.14 -10.00
C MET A 251 1.63 23.49 -11.05
N PRO A 252 1.67 22.16 -11.27
CA PRO A 252 0.73 21.48 -12.16
C PRO A 252 -0.71 21.69 -11.68
N ARG A 253 -1.63 21.98 -12.61
CA ARG A 253 -3.07 22.18 -12.28
C ARG A 253 -3.98 21.17 -12.95
N ILE A 254 -3.52 20.49 -14.01
CA ILE A 254 -4.31 19.56 -14.80
C ILE A 254 -3.81 18.14 -14.54
N ASN A 255 -4.71 17.26 -14.15
CA ASN A 255 -4.41 15.83 -14.03
C ASN A 255 -4.51 15.15 -15.39
N LYS A 256 -3.38 15.03 -16.08
CA LYS A 256 -3.27 14.33 -17.36
C LYS A 256 -3.33 12.80 -17.24
N MET A 257 -3.29 12.27 -16.02
CA MET A 257 -3.39 10.84 -15.73
C MET A 257 -4.81 10.41 -15.39
N MET A 258 -5.79 11.29 -15.53
CA MET A 258 -7.20 10.95 -15.32
C MET A 258 -7.61 9.86 -16.33
N GLY A 259 -8.18 8.79 -15.84
CA GLY A 259 -8.61 7.64 -16.66
C GLY A 259 -7.62 6.48 -16.73
N ILE A 260 -6.37 6.62 -16.28
CA ILE A 260 -5.40 5.51 -16.26
C ILE A 260 -5.88 4.34 -15.37
N GLY A 261 -6.72 4.61 -14.38
CA GLY A 261 -7.36 3.60 -13.53
C GLY A 261 -8.71 3.10 -14.06
N SER A 262 -9.11 3.44 -15.30
CA SER A 262 -10.35 2.92 -15.87
C SER A 262 -10.28 1.41 -16.11
N PHE A 263 -11.42 0.73 -15.97
CA PHE A 263 -11.48 -0.72 -16.19
C PHE A 263 -10.97 -1.14 -17.57
N GLY A 264 -11.34 -0.39 -18.62
CA GLY A 264 -10.88 -0.68 -19.97
C GLY A 264 -9.37 -0.61 -20.11
N PHE A 265 -8.74 0.43 -19.56
CA PHE A 265 -7.29 0.57 -19.61
C PHE A 265 -6.58 -0.50 -18.78
N THR A 266 -6.98 -0.72 -17.53
CA THR A 266 -6.34 -1.69 -16.64
C THR A 266 -6.50 -3.13 -17.11
N THR A 267 -7.63 -3.47 -17.72
CA THR A 267 -7.88 -4.80 -18.30
C THR A 267 -7.12 -5.00 -19.61
N GLY A 268 -7.06 -3.98 -20.46
CA GLY A 268 -6.41 -4.06 -21.76
C GLY A 268 -4.89 -3.94 -21.73
N PHE A 269 -4.34 -3.20 -20.75
CA PHE A 269 -2.91 -2.88 -20.69
C PHE A 269 -1.99 -4.11 -20.69
N PRO A 270 -2.24 -5.19 -19.93
CA PRO A 270 -1.39 -6.38 -19.95
C PRO A 270 -1.31 -7.07 -21.32
N ASN A 271 -2.35 -6.91 -22.15
CA ASN A 271 -2.45 -7.53 -23.46
C ASN A 271 -1.84 -6.69 -24.59
N LEU A 272 -1.37 -5.47 -24.27
CA LEU A 272 -0.68 -4.63 -25.25
C LEU A 272 0.72 -5.18 -25.54
N PRO A 273 1.23 -5.03 -26.79
CA PRO A 273 2.64 -5.24 -27.09
C PRO A 273 3.56 -4.39 -26.19
N ASP A 274 4.76 -4.90 -25.92
CA ASP A 274 5.73 -4.23 -25.04
C ASP A 274 6.02 -2.79 -25.44
N GLU A 275 6.07 -2.50 -26.74
CA GLU A 275 6.27 -1.16 -27.26
C GLU A 275 5.21 -0.18 -26.76
N TRP A 276 3.92 -0.56 -26.81
CA TRP A 276 2.83 0.29 -26.36
C TRP A 276 2.80 0.40 -24.83
N ARG A 277 3.05 -0.72 -24.11
CA ARG A 277 3.18 -0.69 -22.64
C ARG A 277 4.28 0.29 -22.23
N TRP A 278 5.43 0.23 -22.90
CA TRP A 278 6.55 1.15 -22.66
C TRP A 278 6.20 2.61 -22.95
N ARG A 279 5.57 2.90 -24.08
CA ARG A 279 5.14 4.26 -24.45
C ARG A 279 4.17 4.85 -23.42
N PHE A 280 3.18 4.07 -22.97
CA PHE A 280 2.26 4.49 -21.91
C PHE A 280 2.98 4.76 -20.60
N MET A 281 3.91 3.89 -20.21
CA MET A 281 4.70 4.08 -18.99
C MET A 281 5.60 5.31 -19.06
N GLN A 282 6.32 5.52 -20.18
CA GLN A 282 7.12 6.73 -20.39
C GLN A 282 6.26 8.00 -20.30
N TYR A 283 5.11 8.02 -20.98
CA TYR A 283 4.18 9.14 -20.89
C TYR A 283 3.73 9.36 -19.45
N SER A 284 3.34 8.30 -18.75
CA SER A 284 2.91 8.33 -17.36
C SER A 284 3.98 8.94 -16.45
N PHE A 285 5.24 8.48 -16.54
CA PHE A 285 6.35 8.99 -15.73
C PHE A 285 6.76 10.42 -16.09
N SER A 286 6.62 10.81 -17.35
CA SER A 286 6.89 12.19 -17.79
C SER A 286 5.80 13.18 -17.39
N THR A 287 4.58 12.66 -17.14
CA THR A 287 3.40 13.47 -16.82
C THR A 287 3.28 13.67 -15.32
N GLN A 288 3.15 14.91 -14.89
CA GLN A 288 2.94 15.21 -13.49
C GLN A 288 1.46 15.40 -13.17
N THR A 289 1.02 14.69 -12.14
CA THR A 289 -0.26 14.92 -11.50
C THR A 289 -0.18 16.11 -10.55
N PRO A 290 -1.17 17.00 -10.56
CA PRO A 290 -1.28 18.04 -9.54
C PRO A 290 -1.48 17.41 -8.17
N PRO A 291 -1.08 18.07 -7.07
CA PRO A 291 -1.50 17.64 -5.75
C PRO A 291 -3.03 17.67 -5.67
N PRO A 292 -3.66 16.73 -4.91
CA PRO A 292 -5.10 16.71 -4.73
C PRO A 292 -5.62 18.02 -4.13
N ARG A 293 -6.87 18.38 -4.46
CA ARG A 293 -7.51 19.57 -3.93
C ARG A 293 -7.52 19.58 -2.39
N GLY A 294 -7.79 18.45 -1.75
CA GLY A 294 -7.74 18.33 -0.29
C GLY A 294 -6.39 18.74 0.29
N SER A 295 -5.28 18.22 -0.28
CA SER A 295 -3.93 18.58 0.15
C SER A 295 -3.61 20.07 -0.05
N THR A 296 -4.03 20.66 -1.20
CA THR A 296 -3.79 22.09 -1.46
C THR A 296 -4.60 23.00 -0.55
N LEU A 297 -5.83 22.62 -0.18
CA LEU A 297 -6.64 23.39 0.76
C LEU A 297 -6.06 23.39 2.18
N ARG A 298 -5.38 22.31 2.61
CA ARG A 298 -4.70 22.26 3.92
C ARG A 298 -3.55 23.25 4.03
N VAL A 299 -2.83 23.50 2.94
CA VAL A 299 -1.70 24.48 2.92
C VAL A 299 -2.13 25.91 2.63
N SER A 300 -3.39 26.16 2.29
CA SER A 300 -3.93 27.49 2.01
C SER A 300 -4.73 28.09 3.17
N LYS A 301 -4.88 27.35 4.26
CA LYS A 301 -5.46 27.83 5.52
C LYS A 301 -4.41 28.56 6.34
#